data_5571423cebad4861b06133ac6055c999
#
_entry.id   5571423cebad4861b06133ac6055c999
#
_cell.length_a   1.000
_cell.length_b   1.000
_cell.length_c   1.000
_cell.angle_alpha   90.00
_cell.angle_beta   90.00
_cell.angle_gamma   90.00
#
_symmetry.space_group_name_H-M   'P 1'
#
loop_
_entity.id
_entity.type
_entity.pdbx_description
1 polymer ?
#
loop_
_entity_poly.entity_id
_entity_poly.type
_entity_poly.pdbx_seq_one_letter_code
_entity_poly.pdbx_strand_id
1 'polypeptide(L)'
;AAIDAVNAFCDAWGEYPYDTLDVVQTPYNAGGMEYPGLVRIAEMYADLIGAEGDESLRLDVAHEVAHEWFYAVVGNDQYREAWLDESFAVYGEFVYQLYTGESETDVQARVDSLDCSIKQKYIDLSYDQYFDEYTGNSYINAVYKVGPVFLWKLRQTMGQESFDAFMRAWYEEHMFKEVTTAEFRAAIEKASDSADVKALLDEYLSPAK
;
A
#
# COMPACT_ATOMS: atom_id res chain seq x y z
N ALA A 1 15.25 -5.38 8.44
CA ALA A 1 13.99 -5.06 7.75
C ALA A 1 13.37 -3.76 8.29
N ALA A 2 12.97 -3.66 9.59
CA ALA A 2 12.24 -2.50 10.09
C ALA A 2 13.00 -1.16 9.92
N ILE A 3 14.28 -1.12 10.26
CA ILE A 3 15.12 0.09 10.08
C ILE A 3 15.20 0.46 8.58
N ASP A 4 15.38 -0.53 7.71
CA ASP A 4 15.46 -0.28 6.27
C ASP A 4 14.11 0.20 5.72
N ALA A 5 13.00 -0.34 6.22
CA ALA A 5 11.65 0.09 5.85
C ALA A 5 11.39 1.55 6.28
N VAL A 6 11.69 1.91 7.53
CA VAL A 6 11.58 3.30 8.00
C VAL A 6 12.42 4.24 7.13
N ASN A 7 13.67 3.89 6.84
CA ASN A 7 14.53 4.71 6.00
C ASN A 7 13.97 4.84 4.57
N ALA A 8 13.52 3.71 3.97
CA ALA A 8 12.92 3.70 2.65
C ALA A 8 11.70 4.62 2.56
N PHE A 9 10.83 4.59 3.55
CA PHE A 9 9.61 5.40 3.57
C PHE A 9 9.86 6.87 3.93
N CYS A 10 10.85 7.15 4.80
CA CYS A 10 11.33 8.52 4.99
C CYS A 10 11.85 9.12 3.69
N ASP A 11 12.64 8.35 2.93
CA ASP A 11 13.18 8.80 1.63
C ASP A 11 12.09 8.93 0.56
N ALA A 12 11.09 8.05 0.56
CA ALA A 12 10.04 8.04 -0.45
C ALA A 12 8.91 9.03 -0.16
N TRP A 13 8.42 9.09 1.08
CA TRP A 13 7.16 9.75 1.43
C TRP A 13 7.29 10.93 2.37
N GLY A 14 8.31 10.94 3.25
CA GLY A 14 8.52 12.00 4.24
C GLY A 14 8.87 11.47 5.61
N GLU A 15 9.21 12.37 6.53
CA GLU A 15 9.70 11.99 7.86
C GLU A 15 8.68 11.16 8.66
N TYR A 16 9.18 10.14 9.37
CA TYR A 16 8.42 9.40 10.37
C TYR A 16 8.02 10.33 11.52
N PRO A 17 6.74 10.47 11.86
CA PRO A 17 6.30 11.56 12.73
C PRO A 17 6.32 11.25 14.22
N TYR A 18 6.65 10.03 14.61
CA TYR A 18 6.69 9.61 16.01
C TYR A 18 8.13 9.47 16.52
N ASP A 19 8.32 9.57 17.84
CA ASP A 19 9.65 9.49 18.45
C ASP A 19 10.23 8.05 18.43
N THR A 20 9.39 7.03 18.45
CA THR A 20 9.78 5.62 18.51
C THR A 20 8.85 4.75 17.67
N LEU A 21 9.38 3.62 17.20
CA LEU A 21 8.64 2.53 16.62
C LEU A 21 9.06 1.23 17.30
N ASP A 22 8.12 0.56 17.94
CA ASP A 22 8.31 -0.78 18.49
C ASP A 22 7.82 -1.82 17.50
N VAL A 23 8.70 -2.76 17.12
CA VAL A 23 8.34 -3.90 16.26
C VAL A 23 8.48 -5.17 17.10
N VAL A 24 7.36 -5.83 17.40
CA VAL A 24 7.32 -6.95 18.33
C VAL A 24 6.74 -8.21 17.68
N GLN A 25 7.38 -9.34 17.91
CA GLN A 25 6.87 -10.64 17.51
C GLN A 25 5.94 -11.18 18.59
N THR A 26 4.75 -11.63 18.19
CA THR A 26 3.73 -12.13 19.14
C THR A 26 2.95 -13.29 18.55
N PRO A 27 2.32 -14.15 19.39
CA PRO A 27 1.29 -15.07 18.91
C PRO A 27 0.15 -14.29 18.24
N TYR A 28 -0.02 -14.50 16.93
CA TYR A 28 -1.04 -13.81 16.14
C TYR A 28 -1.48 -14.68 14.95
N ASN A 29 -2.75 -14.58 14.56
CA ASN A 29 -3.34 -15.44 13.52
C ASN A 29 -3.38 -14.79 12.12
N ALA A 30 -2.83 -13.58 11.98
CA ALA A 30 -2.61 -12.89 10.71
C ALA A 30 -1.11 -12.60 10.55
N GLY A 31 -0.68 -11.99 9.44
CA GLY A 31 0.73 -11.65 9.20
C GLY A 31 1.28 -10.67 10.22
N GLY A 32 0.60 -9.56 10.40
CA GLY A 32 0.95 -8.52 11.33
C GLY A 32 -0.24 -7.68 11.79
N MET A 33 0.05 -6.57 12.48
CA MET A 33 -0.93 -5.56 12.91
C MET A 33 -0.22 -4.22 13.16
N GLU A 34 -0.76 -3.19 12.57
CA GLU A 34 -0.19 -1.87 12.33
C GLU A 34 -0.58 -0.81 13.37
N TYR A 35 -0.54 -1.11 14.67
CA TYR A 35 -0.85 -0.06 15.65
C TYR A 35 0.13 1.11 15.57
N PRO A 36 -0.35 2.38 15.64
CA PRO A 36 0.54 3.54 15.57
C PRO A 36 1.68 3.48 16.58
N GLY A 37 2.92 3.50 16.11
CA GLY A 37 4.14 3.37 16.91
C GLY A 37 4.42 1.96 17.47
N LEU A 38 3.59 0.96 17.16
CA LEU A 38 3.73 -0.42 17.64
C LEU A 38 3.29 -1.43 16.58
N VAL A 39 4.21 -1.91 15.81
CA VAL A 39 3.98 -2.99 14.84
C VAL A 39 4.08 -4.37 15.48
N ARG A 40 3.09 -5.22 15.25
CA ARG A 40 3.12 -6.64 15.66
C ARG A 40 3.35 -7.53 14.45
N ILE A 41 4.25 -8.49 14.60
CA ILE A 41 4.54 -9.51 13.58
C ILE A 41 4.22 -10.89 14.17
N ALA A 42 3.59 -11.74 13.36
CA ALA A 42 3.19 -13.08 13.81
C ALA A 42 4.38 -14.00 14.09
N GLU A 43 4.29 -14.80 15.14
CA GLU A 43 5.30 -15.81 15.49
C GLU A 43 5.46 -16.92 14.44
N MET A 44 4.45 -17.14 13.60
CA MET A 44 4.50 -18.18 12.55
C MET A 44 5.73 -18.04 11.64
N TYR A 45 6.27 -16.84 11.48
CA TYR A 45 7.49 -16.63 10.70
C TYR A 45 8.75 -17.17 11.37
N ALA A 46 8.77 -17.33 12.70
CA ALA A 46 9.90 -17.92 13.41
C ALA A 46 10.14 -19.40 13.02
N ASP A 47 9.07 -20.11 12.66
CA ASP A 47 9.12 -21.51 12.24
C ASP A 47 9.50 -21.67 10.75
N LEU A 48 9.46 -20.56 9.99
CA LEU A 48 9.74 -20.52 8.55
C LEU A 48 11.15 -19.97 8.24
N ILE A 49 12.05 -19.89 9.23
CA ILE A 49 13.41 -19.36 9.05
C ILE A 49 14.17 -20.22 8.03
N GLY A 50 14.47 -19.59 6.91
CA GLY A 50 15.11 -20.17 5.72
C GLY A 50 14.80 -19.27 4.53
N ALA A 51 15.45 -19.42 3.39
CA ALA A 51 15.46 -18.45 2.31
C ALA A 51 14.08 -17.86 1.92
N GLU A 52 13.04 -18.68 1.85
CA GLU A 52 11.67 -18.21 1.52
C GLU A 52 10.98 -17.53 2.71
N GLY A 53 11.17 -18.05 3.92
CA GLY A 53 10.57 -17.47 5.14
C GLY A 53 11.17 -16.11 5.52
N ASP A 54 12.45 -15.91 5.25
CA ASP A 54 13.14 -14.64 5.51
C ASP A 54 12.65 -13.52 4.58
N GLU A 55 12.31 -13.82 3.34
CA GLU A 55 11.75 -12.86 2.40
C GLU A 55 10.33 -12.45 2.81
N SER A 56 9.46 -13.42 3.08
CA SER A 56 8.09 -13.15 3.53
C SER A 56 8.08 -12.31 4.81
N LEU A 57 8.91 -12.66 5.80
CA LEU A 57 9.03 -11.89 7.04
C LEU A 57 9.48 -10.45 6.78
N ARG A 58 10.45 -10.24 5.89
CA ARG A 58 10.93 -8.87 5.58
C ARG A 58 9.85 -8.05 4.90
N LEU A 59 9.09 -8.65 4.00
CA LEU A 59 8.00 -7.97 3.31
C LEU A 59 6.85 -7.65 4.25
N ASP A 60 6.45 -8.57 5.14
CA ASP A 60 5.42 -8.29 6.14
C ASP A 60 5.87 -7.20 7.13
N VAL A 61 7.13 -7.20 7.55
CA VAL A 61 7.66 -6.10 8.37
C VAL A 61 7.59 -4.77 7.61
N ALA A 62 7.93 -4.75 6.33
CA ALA A 62 7.85 -3.54 5.52
C ALA A 62 6.40 -3.08 5.33
N HIS A 63 5.47 -4.04 5.11
CA HIS A 63 4.04 -3.79 5.03
C HIS A 63 3.50 -3.09 6.28
N GLU A 64 3.70 -3.70 7.44
CA GLU A 64 3.22 -3.15 8.70
C GLU A 64 3.88 -1.79 9.06
N VAL A 65 5.15 -1.61 8.69
CA VAL A 65 5.83 -0.31 8.87
C VAL A 65 5.29 0.75 7.89
N ALA A 66 4.84 0.37 6.68
CA ALA A 66 4.25 1.32 5.74
C ALA A 66 2.94 1.94 6.26
N HIS A 67 2.19 1.19 7.05
CA HIS A 67 0.98 1.68 7.71
C HIS A 67 1.24 2.83 8.71
N GLU A 68 2.47 3.03 9.16
CA GLU A 68 2.82 4.19 9.98
C GLU A 68 2.70 5.51 9.20
N TRP A 69 2.73 5.46 7.87
CA TRP A 69 2.43 6.59 6.97
C TRP A 69 0.99 6.57 6.49
N PHE A 70 0.51 5.42 6.00
CA PHE A 70 -0.84 5.24 5.43
C PHE A 70 -1.67 4.32 6.31
N TYR A 71 -2.48 4.86 7.14
CA TYR A 71 -3.34 4.46 8.24
C TYR A 71 -3.06 5.30 9.50
N ALA A 72 -1.85 5.24 10.07
CA ALA A 72 -1.55 5.90 11.34
C ALA A 72 -1.49 7.42 11.20
N VAL A 73 -0.99 7.94 10.07
CA VAL A 73 -0.80 9.38 9.82
C VAL A 73 -1.74 9.90 8.75
N VAL A 74 -1.77 9.30 7.58
CA VAL A 74 -2.81 9.57 6.58
C VAL A 74 -3.88 8.51 6.77
N GLY A 75 -4.93 8.87 7.50
CA GLY A 75 -6.00 7.95 7.88
C GLY A 75 -7.06 7.80 6.80
N ASN A 76 -7.89 6.76 6.92
CA ASN A 76 -9.01 6.46 6.04
C ASN A 76 -10.13 5.75 6.81
N ASP A 77 -11.32 5.69 6.23
CA ASP A 77 -12.36 4.77 6.69
C ASP A 77 -12.05 3.35 6.18
N GLN A 78 -11.38 2.54 7.00
CA GLN A 78 -10.95 1.17 6.66
C GLN A 78 -12.11 0.25 6.24
N TYR A 79 -13.33 0.57 6.61
CA TYR A 79 -14.51 -0.19 6.21
C TYR A 79 -15.02 0.18 4.81
N ARG A 80 -14.93 1.47 4.45
CA ARG A 80 -15.45 2.00 3.18
C ARG A 80 -14.39 2.14 2.10
N GLU A 81 -13.15 2.36 2.49
CA GLU A 81 -12.06 2.73 1.59
C GLU A 81 -10.74 2.06 1.97
N ALA A 82 -10.80 0.74 2.27
CA ALA A 82 -9.67 -0.06 2.74
C ALA A 82 -8.45 -0.06 1.80
N TRP A 83 -8.63 0.22 0.52
CA TRP A 83 -7.52 0.28 -0.43
C TRP A 83 -6.54 1.44 -0.16
N LEU A 84 -7.02 2.55 0.45
CA LEU A 84 -6.18 3.70 0.83
C LEU A 84 -5.20 3.38 1.97
N ASP A 85 -5.38 2.26 2.58
CA ASP A 85 -4.59 1.69 3.66
C ASP A 85 -3.75 0.52 3.11
N GLU A 86 -4.35 -0.60 2.91
CA GLU A 86 -3.71 -1.87 2.57
C GLU A 86 -2.99 -1.88 1.21
N SER A 87 -3.58 -1.22 0.19
CA SER A 87 -2.92 -1.15 -1.11
C SER A 87 -1.67 -0.28 -1.07
N PHE A 88 -1.66 0.76 -0.23
CA PHE A 88 -0.49 1.59 -0.01
C PHE A 88 0.57 0.84 0.80
N ALA A 89 0.17 0.00 1.76
CA ALA A 89 1.12 -0.82 2.50
C ALA A 89 1.81 -1.87 1.61
N VAL A 90 1.05 -2.57 0.75
CA VAL A 90 1.67 -3.48 -0.24
C VAL A 90 2.53 -2.72 -1.27
N TYR A 91 2.12 -1.53 -1.69
CA TYR A 91 2.99 -0.68 -2.52
C TYR A 91 4.28 -0.29 -1.78
N GLY A 92 4.21 -0.10 -0.46
CA GLY A 92 5.36 0.10 0.41
C GLY A 92 6.36 -1.06 0.36
N GLU A 93 5.88 -2.29 0.23
CA GLU A 93 6.76 -3.44 0.03
C GLU A 93 7.59 -3.29 -1.26
N PHE A 94 7.02 -2.75 -2.35
CA PHE A 94 7.78 -2.48 -3.59
C PHE A 94 8.82 -1.38 -3.40
N VAL A 95 8.47 -0.33 -2.65
CA VAL A 95 9.42 0.75 -2.30
C VAL A 95 10.57 0.20 -1.46
N TYR A 96 10.27 -0.65 -0.48
CA TYR A 96 11.26 -1.33 0.36
C TYR A 96 12.19 -2.22 -0.47
N GLN A 97 11.66 -3.03 -1.38
CA GLN A 97 12.45 -3.90 -2.26
C GLN A 97 13.43 -3.07 -3.11
N LEU A 98 12.97 -2.00 -3.73
CA LEU A 98 13.85 -1.08 -4.49
C LEU A 98 14.92 -0.46 -3.59
N TYR A 99 14.57 -0.02 -2.39
CA TYR A 99 15.50 0.57 -1.43
C TYR A 99 16.58 -0.42 -0.99
N THR A 100 16.23 -1.67 -0.78
CA THR A 100 17.16 -2.73 -0.36
C THR A 100 17.98 -3.32 -1.51
N GLY A 101 17.81 -2.83 -2.73
CA GLY A 101 18.67 -3.12 -3.87
C GLY A 101 18.11 -4.12 -4.87
N GLU A 102 16.84 -4.49 -4.78
CA GLU A 102 16.17 -5.22 -5.85
C GLU A 102 16.03 -4.34 -7.10
N SER A 103 16.11 -4.94 -8.27
CA SER A 103 15.96 -4.20 -9.51
C SER A 103 14.49 -3.88 -9.81
N GLU A 104 14.24 -2.81 -10.58
CA GLU A 104 12.89 -2.53 -11.08
C GLU A 104 12.29 -3.70 -11.87
N THR A 105 13.12 -4.51 -12.52
CA THR A 105 12.67 -5.71 -13.25
C THR A 105 12.16 -6.79 -12.32
N ASP A 106 12.82 -6.99 -11.17
CA ASP A 106 12.41 -7.99 -10.18
C ASP A 106 11.10 -7.56 -9.51
N VAL A 107 11.01 -6.28 -9.11
CA VAL A 107 9.76 -5.70 -8.57
C VAL A 107 8.63 -5.77 -9.59
N GLN A 108 8.89 -5.46 -10.87
CA GLN A 108 7.90 -5.59 -11.94
C GLN A 108 7.40 -7.04 -12.07
N ALA A 109 8.29 -8.03 -12.01
CA ALA A 109 7.90 -9.44 -12.07
C ALA A 109 6.99 -9.84 -10.89
N ARG A 110 7.23 -9.27 -9.71
CA ARG A 110 6.33 -9.45 -8.57
C ARG A 110 4.98 -8.78 -8.79
N VAL A 111 4.96 -7.54 -9.27
CA VAL A 111 3.72 -6.82 -9.65
C VAL A 111 2.92 -7.62 -10.66
N ASP A 112 3.56 -8.16 -11.69
CA ASP A 112 2.92 -8.98 -12.72
C ASP A 112 2.32 -10.27 -12.11
N SER A 113 2.94 -10.83 -11.07
CA SER A 113 2.41 -12.00 -10.36
C SER A 113 1.16 -11.68 -9.53
N LEU A 114 1.01 -10.44 -9.09
CA LEU A 114 -0.17 -9.95 -8.38
C LEU A 114 -1.29 -9.54 -9.34
N ASP A 115 -0.95 -9.13 -10.56
CA ASP A 115 -1.93 -8.76 -11.60
C ASP A 115 -2.66 -10.02 -12.08
N CYS A 116 -3.43 -10.57 -11.18
CA CYS A 116 -4.27 -11.70 -11.47
C CYS A 116 -5.51 -11.20 -12.23
N SER A 117 -5.94 -11.97 -13.24
CA SER A 117 -7.11 -11.75 -14.09
C SER A 117 -8.45 -11.76 -13.33
N ILE A 118 -8.48 -11.10 -12.18
CA ILE A 118 -9.66 -10.99 -11.36
C ILE A 118 -10.51 -9.90 -11.99
N LYS A 119 -11.65 -10.28 -12.46
CA LYS A 119 -12.68 -9.41 -13.03
C LYS A 119 -13.32 -8.53 -11.94
N GLN A 120 -12.51 -7.88 -11.14
CA GLN A 120 -12.98 -6.90 -10.19
C GLN A 120 -12.94 -5.53 -10.86
N LYS A 121 -14.07 -4.87 -10.91
CA LYS A 121 -14.18 -3.63 -11.66
C LYS A 121 -13.53 -2.44 -10.92
N TYR A 122 -13.62 -2.41 -9.59
CA TYR A 122 -13.12 -1.30 -8.79
C TYR A 122 -12.45 -1.78 -7.49
N ILE A 123 -11.42 -1.06 -7.04
CA ILE A 123 -10.68 -1.36 -5.81
C ILE A 123 -11.21 -0.58 -4.60
N ASP A 124 -12.09 0.39 -4.80
CA ASP A 124 -12.63 1.34 -3.82
C ASP A 124 -14.05 0.99 -3.37
N LEU A 125 -14.40 -0.29 -3.39
CA LEU A 125 -15.66 -0.76 -2.84
C LEU A 125 -15.58 -0.84 -1.30
N SER A 126 -16.71 -0.65 -0.62
CA SER A 126 -16.79 -0.90 0.81
C SER A 126 -16.74 -2.39 1.12
N TYR A 127 -16.37 -2.71 2.37
CA TYR A 127 -16.30 -4.10 2.84
C TYR A 127 -17.61 -4.88 2.55
N ASP A 128 -18.77 -4.28 2.84
CA ASP A 128 -20.07 -4.89 2.52
C ASP A 128 -20.22 -5.21 1.05
N GLN A 129 -19.87 -4.27 0.17
CA GLN A 129 -20.03 -4.45 -1.27
C GLN A 129 -19.19 -5.62 -1.79
N TYR A 130 -17.99 -5.83 -1.23
CA TYR A 130 -17.18 -6.99 -1.59
C TYR A 130 -17.83 -8.31 -1.20
N PHE A 131 -18.53 -8.37 -0.06
CA PHE A 131 -19.16 -9.59 0.42
C PHE A 131 -20.57 -9.81 -0.12
N ASP A 132 -21.29 -8.76 -0.49
CA ASP A 132 -22.63 -8.85 -1.11
C ASP A 132 -22.57 -9.24 -2.59
N GLU A 133 -21.62 -8.65 -3.34
CA GLU A 133 -21.54 -8.85 -4.80
C GLU A 133 -20.53 -9.95 -5.18
N TYR A 134 -19.58 -10.26 -4.30
CA TYR A 134 -18.46 -11.16 -4.56
C TYR A 134 -18.20 -12.07 -3.36
N THR A 135 -17.41 -13.10 -3.55
CA THR A 135 -16.90 -13.92 -2.45
C THR A 135 -15.85 -13.15 -1.65
N GLY A 136 -15.62 -13.53 -0.39
CA GLY A 136 -14.60 -12.87 0.46
C GLY A 136 -13.21 -12.75 -0.15
N ASN A 137 -12.86 -13.62 -1.10
CA ASN A 137 -11.62 -13.52 -1.87
C ASN A 137 -11.54 -12.25 -2.72
N SER A 138 -12.66 -11.63 -3.07
CA SER A 138 -12.67 -10.41 -3.88
C SER A 138 -12.12 -9.20 -3.12
N TYR A 139 -12.36 -9.09 -1.81
CA TYR A 139 -11.75 -8.07 -0.96
C TYR A 139 -10.22 -8.18 -0.96
N ILE A 140 -9.70 -9.36 -0.60
CA ILE A 140 -8.25 -9.63 -0.58
C ILE A 140 -7.62 -9.35 -1.95
N ASN A 141 -8.27 -9.79 -3.01
CA ASN A 141 -7.76 -9.58 -4.35
C ASN A 141 -7.76 -8.11 -4.77
N ALA A 142 -8.82 -7.35 -4.45
CA ALA A 142 -8.90 -5.95 -4.78
C ALA A 142 -7.86 -5.13 -4.03
N VAL A 143 -7.82 -5.30 -2.73
CA VAL A 143 -7.11 -4.41 -1.81
C VAL A 143 -5.62 -4.77 -1.73
N TYR A 144 -5.29 -6.07 -1.68
CA TYR A 144 -3.90 -6.53 -1.51
C TYR A 144 -3.19 -6.91 -2.82
N LYS A 145 -3.91 -7.00 -3.95
CA LYS A 145 -3.30 -7.36 -5.24
C LYS A 145 -3.54 -6.30 -6.30
N VAL A 146 -4.79 -6.02 -6.63
CA VAL A 146 -5.12 -5.09 -7.72
C VAL A 146 -4.80 -3.64 -7.36
N GLY A 147 -5.04 -3.24 -6.11
CA GLY A 147 -4.75 -1.88 -5.64
C GLY A 147 -3.26 -1.50 -5.71
N PRO A 148 -2.33 -2.30 -5.17
CA PRO A 148 -0.89 -2.00 -5.33
C PRO A 148 -0.43 -2.06 -6.79
N VAL A 149 -1.00 -2.94 -7.64
CA VAL A 149 -0.74 -2.93 -9.09
C VAL A 149 -1.20 -1.62 -9.72
N PHE A 150 -2.37 -1.09 -9.32
CA PHE A 150 -2.84 0.23 -9.75
C PHE A 150 -1.85 1.34 -9.37
N LEU A 151 -1.38 1.39 -8.13
CA LEU A 151 -0.40 2.38 -7.68
C LEU A 151 0.91 2.29 -8.45
N TRP A 152 1.38 1.07 -8.73
CA TRP A 152 2.57 0.86 -9.56
C TRP A 152 2.37 1.33 -11.00
N LYS A 153 1.25 0.99 -11.64
CA LYS A 153 0.89 1.47 -12.98
C LYS A 153 0.77 3.00 -13.02
N LEU A 154 0.22 3.60 -11.96
CA LEU A 154 0.13 5.05 -11.83
C LEU A 154 1.51 5.71 -11.79
N ARG A 155 2.45 5.13 -10.98
CA ARG A 155 3.86 5.55 -10.95
C ARG A 155 4.51 5.48 -12.33
N GLN A 156 4.29 4.39 -13.07
CA GLN A 156 4.83 4.25 -14.42
C GLN A 156 4.23 5.25 -15.41
N THR A 157 2.92 5.50 -15.32
CA THR A 157 2.20 6.39 -16.25
C THR A 157 2.49 7.86 -15.99
N MET A 158 2.62 8.27 -14.72
CA MET A 158 3.01 9.63 -14.35
C MET A 158 4.50 9.90 -14.55
N GLY A 159 5.30 8.85 -14.56
CA GLY A 159 6.75 8.90 -14.41
C GLY A 159 7.17 8.96 -12.93
N GLN A 160 8.24 8.23 -12.61
CA GLN A 160 8.70 8.03 -11.23
C GLN A 160 8.85 9.33 -10.45
N GLU A 161 9.61 10.30 -10.96
CA GLU A 161 9.86 11.56 -10.27
C GLU A 161 8.58 12.32 -9.94
N SER A 162 7.62 12.34 -10.88
CA SER A 162 6.33 13.02 -10.68
C SER A 162 5.46 12.32 -9.65
N PHE A 163 5.45 10.99 -9.68
CA PHE A 163 4.69 10.20 -8.73
C PHE A 163 5.29 10.28 -7.31
N ASP A 164 6.61 10.19 -7.18
CA ASP A 164 7.30 10.31 -5.89
C ASP A 164 7.09 11.71 -5.28
N ALA A 165 7.15 12.76 -6.11
CA ALA A 165 6.83 14.12 -5.67
C ALA A 165 5.35 14.26 -5.24
N PHE A 166 4.44 13.63 -5.97
CA PHE A 166 3.02 13.57 -5.59
C PHE A 166 2.82 12.87 -4.25
N MET A 167 3.43 11.70 -4.03
CA MET A 167 3.28 10.93 -2.79
C MET A 167 3.78 11.71 -1.57
N ARG A 168 4.90 12.42 -1.69
CA ARG A 168 5.40 13.30 -0.61
C ARG A 168 4.43 14.43 -0.31
N ALA A 169 3.95 15.12 -1.34
CA ALA A 169 2.99 16.22 -1.17
C ALA A 169 1.66 15.70 -0.58
N TRP A 170 1.20 14.53 -1.01
CA TRP A 170 0.01 13.87 -0.47
C TRP A 170 0.15 13.57 1.02
N TYR A 171 1.26 12.98 1.43
CA TYR A 171 1.55 12.70 2.83
C TYR A 171 1.59 14.00 3.65
N GLU A 172 2.40 14.99 3.24
CA GLU A 172 2.56 16.26 3.97
C GLU A 172 1.25 17.03 4.12
N GLU A 173 0.42 17.07 3.06
CA GLU A 173 -0.86 17.79 3.07
C GLU A 173 -1.90 17.10 3.97
N HIS A 174 -1.83 15.78 4.08
CA HIS A 174 -2.85 14.98 4.76
C HIS A 174 -2.42 14.38 6.10
N MET A 175 -1.27 14.76 6.64
CA MET A 175 -0.83 14.31 7.96
C MET A 175 -1.92 14.51 9.01
N PHE A 176 -2.22 13.43 9.74
CA PHE A 176 -3.22 13.37 10.80
C PHE A 176 -4.66 13.76 10.38
N LYS A 177 -4.99 13.46 9.12
CA LYS A 177 -6.34 13.62 8.58
C LYS A 177 -6.83 12.30 8.01
N GLU A 178 -8.15 12.12 7.97
CA GLU A 178 -8.78 11.10 7.15
C GLU A 178 -8.94 11.60 5.72
N VAL A 179 -8.66 10.72 4.76
CA VAL A 179 -8.76 10.98 3.33
C VAL A 179 -9.73 10.01 2.67
N THR A 180 -10.20 10.40 1.49
CA THR A 180 -11.14 9.62 0.68
C THR A 180 -10.58 9.33 -0.71
N THR A 181 -11.12 8.31 -1.38
CA THR A 181 -10.84 8.02 -2.78
C THR A 181 -11.12 9.23 -3.69
N ALA A 182 -12.16 10.00 -3.39
CA ALA A 182 -12.49 11.19 -4.16
C ALA A 182 -11.41 12.28 -4.04
N GLU A 183 -10.86 12.47 -2.84
CA GLU A 183 -9.75 13.42 -2.62
C GLU A 183 -8.47 12.94 -3.29
N PHE A 184 -8.15 11.63 -3.20
CA PHE A 184 -6.99 11.06 -3.89
C PHE A 184 -7.11 11.24 -5.41
N ARG A 185 -8.27 10.89 -6.00
CA ARG A 185 -8.54 11.11 -7.43
C ARG A 185 -8.34 12.57 -7.82
N ALA A 186 -8.95 13.50 -7.09
CA ALA A 186 -8.84 14.93 -7.38
C ALA A 186 -7.40 15.44 -7.28
N ALA A 187 -6.63 14.95 -6.31
CA ALA A 187 -5.22 15.29 -6.16
C ALA A 187 -4.37 14.78 -7.32
N ILE A 188 -4.58 13.53 -7.79
CA ILE A 188 -3.90 12.99 -8.97
C ILE A 188 -4.29 13.77 -10.23
N GLU A 189 -5.57 14.07 -10.45
CA GLU A 189 -6.05 14.86 -11.60
C GLU A 189 -5.49 16.29 -11.61
N LYS A 190 -5.21 16.86 -10.44
CA LYS A 190 -4.50 18.15 -10.31
C LYS A 190 -3.00 18.04 -10.60
N ALA A 191 -2.40 16.92 -10.24
CA ALA A 191 -0.96 16.68 -10.44
C ALA A 191 -0.62 16.28 -11.88
N SER A 192 -1.57 15.75 -12.65
CA SER A 192 -1.35 15.28 -14.02
C SER A 192 -2.55 15.52 -14.93
N ASP A 193 -2.31 16.22 -16.05
CA ASP A 193 -3.30 16.40 -17.12
C ASP A 193 -3.35 15.25 -18.14
N SER A 194 -2.54 14.18 -17.93
CA SER A 194 -2.43 13.05 -18.84
C SER A 194 -3.75 12.32 -19.02
N ALA A 195 -4.14 12.06 -20.28
CA ALA A 195 -5.30 11.26 -20.61
C ALA A 195 -5.14 9.80 -20.14
N ASP A 196 -3.92 9.28 -20.16
CA ASP A 196 -3.61 7.91 -19.73
C ASP A 196 -3.75 7.76 -18.20
N VAL A 197 -3.35 8.79 -17.44
CA VAL A 197 -3.59 8.83 -15.98
C VAL A 197 -5.07 8.85 -15.68
N LYS A 198 -5.86 9.67 -16.38
CA LYS A 198 -7.32 9.70 -16.21
C LYS A 198 -7.96 8.36 -16.56
N ALA A 199 -7.51 7.72 -17.63
CA ALA A 199 -7.99 6.40 -18.03
C ALA A 199 -7.70 5.33 -16.95
N LEU A 200 -6.53 5.36 -16.31
CA LEU A 200 -6.21 4.49 -15.19
C LEU A 200 -7.13 4.74 -13.99
N LEU A 201 -7.36 5.99 -13.62
CA LEU A 201 -8.29 6.32 -12.53
C LEU A 201 -9.70 5.78 -12.82
N ASP A 202 -10.19 5.90 -14.06
CA ASP A 202 -11.52 5.42 -14.46
C ASP A 202 -11.61 3.90 -14.56
N GLU A 203 -10.49 3.22 -14.82
CA GLU A 203 -10.40 1.76 -14.84
C GLU A 203 -10.49 1.16 -13.44
N TYR A 204 -9.78 1.74 -12.47
CA TYR A 204 -9.59 1.13 -11.14
C TYR A 204 -10.48 1.71 -10.04
N LEU A 205 -10.89 2.97 -10.15
CA LEU A 205 -11.72 3.64 -9.15
C LEU A 205 -13.16 3.82 -9.63
N SER A 206 -14.12 3.65 -8.73
CA SER A 206 -15.52 3.85 -9.06
C SER A 206 -15.79 5.30 -9.50
N PRO A 207 -16.81 5.53 -10.35
CA PRO A 207 -17.22 6.88 -10.69
C PRO A 207 -17.54 7.68 -9.42
N ALA A 208 -17.08 8.92 -9.38
CA ALA A 208 -17.39 9.82 -8.25
C ALA A 208 -18.91 9.84 -8.00
N LYS A 209 -19.29 9.53 -6.77
CA LYS A 209 -20.69 9.52 -6.32
C LYS A 209 -21.21 10.93 -6.14
#